data_cb45a3a418da476a832432dd99c9a21f
#
_entry.id   cb45a3a418da476a832432dd99c9a21f
#
_cell.length_a   1.000
_cell.length_b   1.000
_cell.length_c   1.000
_cell.angle_alpha   90.00
_cell.angle_beta   90.00
_cell.angle_gamma   90.00
#
_symmetry.space_group_name_H-M   'P 1'
#
loop_
_entity.id
_entity.type
_entity.pdbx_description
1 polymer ?
#
loop_
_entity_poly.entity_id
_entity_poly.type
_entity_poly.pdbx_seq_one_letter_code
_entity_poly.pdbx_strand_id
1 'polypeptide(L)'
;IGTFNDRIREAVRQGQFFNDSSEDRDAALDAQDRIKMSLAGTLTDFVLKTYTGSDAETSVLGGYAQDPADIINYVSKHDNETLWDQFNYTLPQDLTLEERVRAQNIGIGIPMLSQGIPFLQMGGDMLRSKSMDRNTFDAGDWFNYVDFTQQTNNWNVGLPLAQDNESRWGEMATFIYSPDRAATMTEIEFASEVFKELLQMRSGSQLFRLTTGQEIMDRVGFHNIGSRQEQGLIVMSIDDGTGLTDLDPNHDA
;
A
#
# COMPACT_ATOMS: atom_id res chain seq x y z
N ILE A 1 17.93 -4.39 13.26
CA ILE A 1 16.99 -3.35 13.75
C ILE A 1 16.17 -2.91 12.55
N GLY A 2 14.86 -3.22 12.57
CA GLY A 2 13.97 -2.81 11.49
C GLY A 2 13.65 -1.32 11.53
N THR A 3 13.57 -0.69 10.36
CA THR A 3 13.16 0.71 10.19
C THR A 3 11.85 0.82 9.42
N PHE A 4 11.07 1.85 9.69
CA PHE A 4 9.86 2.13 8.92
C PHE A 4 10.21 2.48 7.48
N ASN A 5 9.57 1.78 6.54
CA ASN A 5 9.84 1.89 5.11
C ASN A 5 9.00 2.99 4.45
N ASP A 6 9.51 4.22 4.47
CA ASP A 6 8.83 5.35 3.82
C ASP A 6 8.79 5.22 2.28
N ARG A 7 9.63 4.36 1.66
CA ARG A 7 9.67 4.18 0.19
C ARG A 7 8.35 3.57 -0.31
N ILE A 8 7.93 2.46 0.31
CA ILE A 8 6.65 1.82 -0.02
C ILE A 8 5.47 2.74 0.31
N ARG A 9 5.53 3.39 1.47
CA ARG A 9 4.50 4.34 1.89
C ARG A 9 4.28 5.43 0.85
N GLU A 10 5.32 6.12 0.43
CA GLU A 10 5.20 7.23 -0.51
C GLU A 10 4.81 6.73 -1.92
N ALA A 11 5.37 5.62 -2.39
CA ALA A 11 5.02 5.06 -3.69
C ALA A 11 3.53 4.72 -3.83
N VAL A 12 2.88 4.33 -2.71
CA VAL A 12 1.44 4.03 -2.67
C VAL A 12 0.61 5.29 -2.42
N ARG A 13 0.93 6.06 -1.37
CA ARG A 13 0.11 7.18 -0.89
C ARG A 13 0.01 8.34 -1.86
N GLN A 14 1.03 8.55 -2.71
CA GLN A 14 1.02 9.63 -3.69
C GLN A 14 0.06 9.38 -4.86
N GLY A 15 -0.47 8.17 -4.99
CA GLY A 15 -1.52 7.86 -5.95
C GLY A 15 -1.07 7.69 -7.41
N GLN A 16 0.21 7.99 -7.76
CA GLN A 16 0.68 7.92 -9.15
C GLN A 16 0.49 6.53 -9.76
N PHE A 17 0.71 5.47 -8.99
CA PHE A 17 0.49 4.10 -9.44
C PHE A 17 -0.93 3.83 -9.94
N PHE A 18 -1.92 4.51 -9.37
CA PHE A 18 -3.34 4.38 -9.71
C PHE A 18 -3.82 5.34 -10.80
N ASN A 19 -2.94 6.23 -11.28
CA ASN A 19 -3.27 7.20 -12.30
C ASN A 19 -3.02 6.59 -13.69
N ASP A 20 -4.04 6.53 -14.53
CA ASP A 20 -3.97 5.97 -15.87
C ASP A 20 -3.78 7.02 -16.98
N SER A 21 -3.61 8.30 -16.61
CA SER A 21 -3.38 9.37 -17.58
C SER A 21 -2.08 9.17 -18.35
N SER A 22 -2.11 9.43 -19.65
CA SER A 22 -0.92 9.36 -20.49
C SER A 22 0.11 10.45 -20.18
N GLU A 23 -0.33 11.56 -19.58
CA GLU A 23 0.52 12.70 -19.20
C GLU A 23 1.43 12.36 -18.02
N ASP A 24 0.94 11.53 -17.08
CA ASP A 24 1.66 11.13 -15.87
C ASP A 24 2.26 9.73 -15.96
N ARG A 25 2.33 9.14 -17.16
CA ARG A 25 2.75 7.76 -17.35
C ARG A 25 4.11 7.45 -16.74
N ASP A 26 5.09 8.32 -16.90
CA ASP A 26 6.44 8.09 -16.38
C ASP A 26 6.45 8.12 -14.83
N ALA A 27 5.69 9.02 -14.23
CA ALA A 27 5.52 9.07 -12.77
C ALA A 27 4.82 7.81 -12.23
N ALA A 28 3.81 7.31 -12.93
CA ALA A 28 3.11 6.08 -12.57
C ALA A 28 4.02 4.85 -12.69
N LEU A 29 4.84 4.77 -13.73
CA LEU A 29 5.80 3.68 -13.92
C LEU A 29 6.97 3.74 -12.94
N ASP A 30 7.45 4.94 -12.56
CA ASP A 30 8.44 5.10 -11.48
C ASP A 30 7.86 4.62 -10.14
N ALA A 31 6.64 5.01 -9.82
CA ALA A 31 5.94 4.53 -8.63
C ALA A 31 5.77 3.00 -8.65
N GLN A 32 5.42 2.43 -9.80
CA GLN A 32 5.30 0.99 -10.00
C GLN A 32 6.63 0.25 -9.75
N ASP A 33 7.76 0.76 -10.25
CA ASP A 33 9.08 0.18 -10.02
C ASP A 33 9.50 0.31 -8.53
N ARG A 34 9.17 1.41 -7.85
CA ARG A 34 9.38 1.56 -6.40
C ARG A 34 8.52 0.59 -5.58
N ILE A 35 7.31 0.30 -6.02
CA ILE A 35 6.46 -0.72 -5.40
C ILE A 35 7.09 -2.11 -5.59
N LYS A 36 7.58 -2.45 -6.79
CA LYS A 36 8.29 -3.71 -7.05
C LYS A 36 9.54 -3.85 -6.16
N MET A 37 10.37 -2.81 -6.07
CA MET A 37 11.49 -2.78 -5.12
C MET A 37 11.02 -3.10 -3.71
N SER A 38 9.92 -2.50 -3.28
CA SER A 38 9.39 -2.70 -1.93
C SER A 38 8.83 -4.09 -1.72
N LEU A 39 8.15 -4.67 -2.73
CA LEU A 39 7.70 -6.06 -2.72
C LEU A 39 8.87 -7.04 -2.57
N ALA A 40 10.03 -6.74 -3.18
CA ALA A 40 11.28 -7.47 -3.02
C ALA A 40 12.06 -7.11 -1.73
N GLY A 41 11.38 -6.60 -0.70
CA GLY A 41 12.00 -6.35 0.61
C GLY A 41 12.84 -5.08 0.69
N THR A 42 12.72 -4.16 -0.25
CA THR A 42 13.50 -2.90 -0.31
C THR A 42 15.02 -3.15 -0.21
N LEU A 43 15.47 -4.31 -0.72
CA LEU A 43 16.88 -4.69 -0.70
C LEU A 43 17.73 -3.67 -1.46
N THR A 44 19.00 -3.55 -1.09
CA THR A 44 19.98 -2.72 -1.80
C THR A 44 20.35 -3.32 -3.15
N ASP A 45 20.57 -4.63 -3.17
CA ASP A 45 21.26 -5.34 -4.26
C ASP A 45 20.31 -6.12 -5.19
N PHE A 46 18.99 -6.04 -4.98
CA PHE A 46 18.02 -6.67 -5.88
C PHE A 46 18.08 -5.98 -7.25
N VAL A 47 18.17 -6.76 -8.31
CA VAL A 47 18.25 -6.22 -9.68
C VAL A 47 16.86 -6.21 -10.31
N LEU A 48 16.37 -5.02 -10.67
CA LEU A 48 15.10 -4.81 -11.33
C LEU A 48 15.33 -4.22 -12.73
N LYS A 49 14.65 -4.76 -13.72
CA LYS A 49 14.54 -4.10 -15.03
C LYS A 49 13.49 -3.00 -14.96
N THR A 50 13.96 -1.76 -14.89
CA THR A 50 13.12 -0.57 -14.71
C THR A 50 12.32 -0.21 -15.96
N TYR A 51 11.34 0.68 -15.80
CA TYR A 51 10.53 1.19 -16.92
C TYR A 51 11.36 1.89 -18.00
N THR A 52 12.54 2.37 -17.69
CA THR A 52 13.48 2.94 -18.67
C THR A 52 14.10 1.88 -19.59
N GLY A 53 13.94 0.59 -19.25
CA GLY A 53 14.49 -0.54 -19.96
C GLY A 53 15.88 -0.98 -19.48
N SER A 54 16.44 -0.31 -18.50
CA SER A 54 17.75 -0.62 -17.92
C SER A 54 17.60 -1.58 -16.73
N ASP A 55 18.52 -2.53 -16.62
CA ASP A 55 18.70 -3.28 -15.38
C ASP A 55 19.41 -2.38 -14.35
N ALA A 56 18.83 -2.29 -13.17
CA ALA A 56 19.36 -1.44 -12.10
C ALA A 56 19.25 -2.16 -10.75
N GLU A 57 20.28 -2.00 -9.93
CA GLU A 57 20.17 -2.33 -8.51
C GLU A 57 19.12 -1.43 -7.85
N THR A 58 18.31 -1.99 -6.97
CA THR A 58 17.25 -1.25 -6.29
C THR A 58 17.74 -0.14 -5.36
N SER A 59 19.04 -0.11 -5.06
CA SER A 59 19.71 1.02 -4.39
C SER A 59 19.44 2.36 -5.09
N VAL A 60 19.37 2.39 -6.43
CA VAL A 60 19.08 3.63 -7.19
C VAL A 60 17.62 4.09 -7.05
N LEU A 61 16.72 3.20 -6.67
CA LEU A 61 15.32 3.50 -6.37
C LEU A 61 15.11 3.84 -4.89
N GLY A 62 16.17 3.75 -4.09
CA GLY A 62 16.16 3.99 -2.65
C GLY A 62 16.09 2.74 -1.78
N GLY A 63 16.41 1.56 -2.33
CA GLY A 63 16.63 0.32 -1.59
C GLY A 63 17.77 0.47 -0.59
N TYR A 64 17.61 -0.07 0.63
CA TYR A 64 18.60 0.09 1.69
C TYR A 64 18.74 -1.13 2.62
N ALA A 65 17.84 -2.08 2.54
CA ALA A 65 17.85 -3.28 3.38
C ALA A 65 18.88 -4.30 2.87
N GLN A 66 19.45 -5.05 3.79
CA GLN A 66 20.23 -6.25 3.48
C GLN A 66 19.38 -7.50 3.62
N ASP A 67 18.53 -7.53 4.64
CA ASP A 67 17.61 -8.61 4.91
C ASP A 67 16.17 -8.10 5.16
N PRO A 68 15.14 -8.93 4.94
CA PRO A 68 13.75 -8.52 5.14
C PRO A 68 13.42 -8.12 6.59
N ALA A 69 14.21 -8.54 7.58
CA ALA A 69 14.07 -8.13 8.95
C ALA A 69 14.48 -6.66 9.22
N ASP A 70 15.15 -6.02 8.27
CA ASP A 70 15.58 -4.62 8.39
C ASP A 70 14.47 -3.62 8.15
N ILE A 71 13.32 -4.04 7.60
CA ILE A 71 12.25 -3.14 7.18
C ILE A 71 10.89 -3.47 7.81
N ILE A 72 10.15 -2.41 8.10
CA ILE A 72 8.75 -2.46 8.50
C ILE A 72 7.93 -1.78 7.40
N ASN A 73 7.21 -2.57 6.62
CA ASN A 73 6.41 -2.11 5.49
C ASN A 73 5.05 -1.58 5.96
N TYR A 74 4.69 -0.37 5.55
CA TYR A 74 3.43 0.25 5.92
C TYR A 74 3.01 1.29 4.86
N VAL A 75 1.73 1.59 4.83
CA VAL A 75 1.16 2.64 3.95
C VAL A 75 0.48 3.76 4.75
N SER A 76 0.08 3.48 5.98
CA SER A 76 -0.39 4.47 6.95
C SER A 76 -0.09 4.00 8.38
N LYS A 77 0.02 4.95 9.30
CA LYS A 77 0.22 4.75 10.74
C LYS A 77 -0.51 5.84 11.52
N HIS A 78 -0.17 6.07 12.77
CA HIS A 78 -0.84 7.08 13.61
C HIS A 78 -0.63 8.53 13.13
N ASP A 79 0.52 8.84 12.48
CA ASP A 79 0.78 10.16 11.91
C ASP A 79 0.11 10.33 10.54
N ASN A 80 -0.20 11.55 10.21
CA ASN A 80 -0.84 11.98 8.97
C ASN A 80 -2.23 11.37 8.76
N GLU A 81 -2.78 11.56 7.61
CA GLU A 81 -4.07 11.01 7.20
C GLU A 81 -4.01 9.46 7.17
N THR A 82 -5.14 8.79 7.39
CA THR A 82 -5.27 7.38 7.03
C THR A 82 -5.05 7.19 5.53
N LEU A 83 -4.84 5.97 5.07
CA LEU A 83 -4.74 5.73 3.62
C LEU A 83 -6.03 6.12 2.90
N TRP A 84 -7.20 5.81 3.48
CA TRP A 84 -8.50 6.18 2.93
C TRP A 84 -8.64 7.70 2.76
N ASP A 85 -8.30 8.46 3.80
CA ASP A 85 -8.36 9.92 3.75
C ASP A 85 -7.36 10.49 2.73
N GLN A 86 -6.13 9.97 2.71
CA GLN A 86 -5.09 10.40 1.77
C GLN A 86 -5.49 10.16 0.31
N PHE A 87 -6.12 9.04 0.02
CA PHE A 87 -6.57 8.70 -1.31
C PHE A 87 -7.67 9.64 -1.85
N ASN A 88 -8.37 10.36 -0.99
CA ASN A 88 -9.26 11.42 -1.46
C ASN A 88 -8.51 12.60 -2.07
N TYR A 89 -7.27 12.85 -1.64
CA TYR A 89 -6.42 13.88 -2.26
C TYR A 89 -5.68 13.39 -3.50
N THR A 90 -5.23 12.13 -3.51
CA THR A 90 -4.20 11.67 -4.44
C THR A 90 -4.69 10.77 -5.57
N LEU A 91 -5.85 10.16 -5.42
CA LEU A 91 -6.47 9.41 -6.51
C LEU A 91 -7.19 10.33 -7.50
N PRO A 92 -7.35 9.92 -8.77
CA PRO A 92 -8.20 10.62 -9.73
C PRO A 92 -9.59 10.93 -9.15
N GLN A 93 -10.07 12.15 -9.41
CA GLN A 93 -11.26 12.65 -8.72
C GLN A 93 -12.57 12.07 -9.27
N ASP A 94 -12.54 11.56 -10.48
CA ASP A 94 -13.66 10.93 -11.20
C ASP A 94 -13.87 9.45 -10.88
N LEU A 95 -13.00 8.84 -10.06
CA LEU A 95 -13.18 7.46 -9.62
C LEU A 95 -14.46 7.29 -8.80
N THR A 96 -15.19 6.23 -9.10
CA THR A 96 -16.33 5.76 -8.32
C THR A 96 -15.92 5.32 -6.91
N LEU A 97 -16.87 5.21 -6.00
CA LEU A 97 -16.62 4.69 -4.65
C LEU A 97 -16.04 3.26 -4.70
N GLU A 98 -16.57 2.40 -5.57
CA GLU A 98 -16.08 1.04 -5.76
C GLU A 98 -14.60 1.01 -6.18
N GLU A 99 -14.20 1.84 -7.15
CA GLU A 99 -12.81 1.94 -7.59
C GLU A 99 -11.90 2.46 -6.49
N ARG A 100 -12.35 3.42 -5.66
CA ARG A 100 -11.62 3.90 -4.48
C ARG A 100 -11.40 2.81 -3.44
N VAL A 101 -12.42 1.99 -3.19
CA VAL A 101 -12.32 0.85 -2.28
C VAL A 101 -11.33 -0.19 -2.83
N ARG A 102 -11.36 -0.47 -4.13
CA ARG A 102 -10.38 -1.36 -4.78
C ARG A 102 -8.96 -0.81 -4.69
N ALA A 103 -8.78 0.49 -4.90
CA ALA A 103 -7.47 1.13 -4.73
C ALA A 103 -6.97 1.03 -3.27
N GLN A 104 -7.84 1.23 -2.28
CA GLN A 104 -7.52 1.02 -0.86
C GLN A 104 -7.07 -0.42 -0.60
N ASN A 105 -7.81 -1.41 -1.11
CA ASN A 105 -7.48 -2.84 -0.94
C ASN A 105 -6.12 -3.19 -1.58
N ILE A 106 -5.83 -2.65 -2.76
CA ILE A 106 -4.51 -2.79 -3.40
C ILE A 106 -3.44 -2.12 -2.53
N GLY A 107 -3.69 -0.89 -2.07
CA GLY A 107 -2.75 -0.14 -1.24
C GLY A 107 -2.37 -0.86 0.05
N ILE A 108 -3.33 -1.53 0.72
CA ILE A 108 -3.08 -2.37 1.90
C ILE A 108 -2.46 -3.71 1.50
N GLY A 109 -2.84 -4.26 0.35
CA GLY A 109 -2.30 -5.52 -0.16
C GLY A 109 -0.80 -5.47 -0.43
N ILE A 110 -0.28 -4.33 -0.86
CA ILE A 110 1.15 -4.16 -1.17
C ILE A 110 2.04 -4.49 0.05
N PRO A 111 1.91 -3.89 1.24
CA PRO A 111 2.72 -4.28 2.40
C PRO A 111 2.44 -5.71 2.87
N MET A 112 1.22 -6.22 2.67
CA MET A 112 0.85 -7.59 3.06
C MET A 112 1.52 -8.65 2.19
N LEU A 113 1.74 -8.37 0.92
CA LEU A 113 2.37 -9.30 -0.03
C LEU A 113 3.88 -9.03 -0.19
N SER A 114 4.41 -7.96 0.42
CA SER A 114 5.84 -7.64 0.40
C SER A 114 6.65 -8.59 1.28
N GLN A 115 7.90 -8.81 0.90
CA GLN A 115 8.91 -9.32 1.81
C GLN A 115 9.21 -8.28 2.90
N GLY A 116 9.55 -8.74 4.10
CA GLY A 116 9.73 -7.87 5.28
C GLY A 116 8.56 -7.94 6.27
N ILE A 117 8.53 -7.03 7.21
CA ILE A 117 7.56 -7.02 8.31
C ILE A 117 6.39 -6.10 7.95
N PRO A 118 5.17 -6.63 7.71
CA PRO A 118 4.02 -5.79 7.44
C PRO A 118 3.55 -5.10 8.74
N PHE A 119 3.20 -3.83 8.63
CA PHE A 119 2.61 -3.05 9.70
C PHE A 119 1.36 -2.34 9.17
N LEU A 120 0.25 -2.54 9.85
CA LEU A 120 -1.04 -2.02 9.43
C LEU A 120 -1.60 -1.08 10.50
N GLN A 121 -2.08 0.06 10.06
CA GLN A 121 -2.86 0.94 10.91
C GLN A 121 -4.20 0.26 11.25
N MET A 122 -4.55 0.23 12.54
CA MET A 122 -5.83 -0.31 12.99
C MET A 122 -7.00 0.33 12.23
N GLY A 123 -7.87 -0.51 11.68
CA GLY A 123 -9.03 -0.08 10.90
C GLY A 123 -8.73 0.22 9.42
N GLY A 124 -7.48 0.10 8.97
CA GLY A 124 -7.14 0.26 7.55
C GLY A 124 -7.86 -0.73 6.64
N ASP A 125 -8.10 -1.93 7.14
CA ASP A 125 -8.91 -3.00 6.55
C ASP A 125 -10.42 -2.67 6.50
N MET A 126 -10.86 -1.71 7.29
CA MET A 126 -12.26 -1.25 7.38
C MET A 126 -12.44 0.16 6.80
N LEU A 127 -11.58 0.59 5.90
CA LEU A 127 -11.61 1.92 5.26
C LEU A 127 -11.57 3.07 6.28
N ARG A 128 -10.93 2.88 7.43
CA ARG A 128 -10.93 3.86 8.52
C ARG A 128 -10.59 5.26 8.04
N SER A 129 -11.45 6.21 8.40
CA SER A 129 -11.23 7.64 8.25
C SER A 129 -10.96 8.31 9.59
N LYS A 130 -10.21 9.39 9.58
CA LYS A 130 -10.10 10.38 10.65
C LYS A 130 -10.76 11.70 10.25
N SER A 131 -11.77 11.62 9.35
CA SER A 131 -12.41 12.80 8.76
C SER A 131 -11.39 13.78 8.16
N MET A 132 -10.38 13.23 7.45
CA MET A 132 -9.27 13.95 6.82
C MET A 132 -8.26 14.59 7.80
N ASP A 133 -8.36 14.36 9.11
CA ASP A 133 -7.41 14.91 10.07
C ASP A 133 -6.01 14.30 9.91
N ARG A 134 -5.02 15.17 9.76
CA ARG A 134 -3.62 14.79 9.65
C ARG A 134 -2.89 14.62 10.97
N ASN A 135 -3.44 15.12 12.07
CA ASN A 135 -2.73 15.22 13.36
C ASN A 135 -3.66 15.02 14.56
N THR A 136 -4.21 13.81 14.69
CA THR A 136 -5.26 13.49 15.66
C THR A 136 -4.76 13.13 17.07
N PHE A 137 -3.48 13.32 17.40
CA PHE A 137 -2.92 12.84 18.66
C PHE A 137 -3.60 13.48 19.88
N ASP A 138 -4.07 14.72 19.77
CA ASP A 138 -4.80 15.46 20.81
C ASP A 138 -6.21 15.92 20.39
N ALA A 139 -6.70 15.41 19.24
CA ALA A 139 -8.05 15.75 18.74
C ALA A 139 -9.18 15.01 19.48
N GLY A 140 -8.85 14.16 20.45
CA GLY A 140 -9.79 13.36 21.22
C GLY A 140 -10.36 12.16 20.47
N ASP A 141 -11.28 11.46 21.12
CA ASP A 141 -11.83 10.20 20.63
C ASP A 141 -12.68 10.37 19.37
N TRP A 142 -13.22 11.55 19.16
CA TRP A 142 -14.12 11.85 18.06
C TRP A 142 -13.53 11.52 16.68
N PHE A 143 -12.30 11.95 16.42
CA PHE A 143 -11.59 11.69 15.16
C PHE A 143 -10.84 10.35 15.16
N ASN A 144 -10.63 9.75 16.34
CA ASN A 144 -9.87 8.51 16.48
C ASN A 144 -10.75 7.25 16.62
N TYR A 145 -12.06 7.40 16.60
CA TYR A 145 -13.00 6.30 16.73
C TYR A 145 -12.79 5.22 15.66
N VAL A 146 -12.88 3.96 16.06
CA VAL A 146 -12.88 2.79 15.18
C VAL A 146 -14.10 1.95 15.50
N ASP A 147 -14.97 1.77 14.52
CA ASP A 147 -16.17 0.97 14.66
C ASP A 147 -15.92 -0.48 14.21
N PHE A 148 -15.67 -1.37 15.16
CA PHE A 148 -15.49 -2.79 14.88
C PHE A 148 -16.80 -3.51 14.50
N THR A 149 -17.95 -2.85 14.57
CA THR A 149 -19.21 -3.37 14.04
C THR A 149 -19.37 -3.13 12.54
N GLN A 150 -18.44 -2.39 11.94
CA GLN A 150 -18.38 -2.10 10.49
C GLN A 150 -19.58 -1.29 9.95
N GLN A 151 -20.34 -0.64 10.83
CA GLN A 151 -21.48 0.19 10.42
C GLN A 151 -21.05 1.57 9.92
N THR A 152 -19.88 2.05 10.36
CA THR A 152 -19.26 3.30 9.92
C THR A 152 -17.75 3.18 9.90
N ASN A 153 -17.11 3.88 8.97
CA ASN A 153 -15.67 4.04 8.92
C ASN A 153 -15.18 5.37 9.55
N ASN A 154 -16.04 6.05 10.29
CA ASN A 154 -15.80 7.37 10.87
C ASN A 154 -15.63 8.51 9.85
N TRP A 155 -16.18 8.36 8.65
CA TRP A 155 -16.22 9.42 7.63
C TRP A 155 -17.18 10.52 8.02
N ASN A 156 -16.81 11.78 7.70
CA ASN A 156 -17.66 12.97 7.91
C ASN A 156 -18.17 13.14 9.36
N VAL A 157 -17.29 13.04 10.34
CA VAL A 157 -17.60 13.42 11.72
C VAL A 157 -17.35 14.91 12.00
N GLY A 158 -17.17 15.70 10.96
CA GLY A 158 -16.91 17.13 10.97
C GLY A 158 -15.54 17.50 10.40
N LEU A 159 -15.31 18.79 10.17
CA LEU A 159 -13.98 19.28 9.79
C LEU A 159 -13.01 19.12 10.96
N PRO A 160 -11.77 18.69 10.71
CA PRO A 160 -10.79 18.50 11.76
C PRO A 160 -10.33 19.83 12.38
N LEU A 161 -9.60 19.73 13.50
CA LEU A 161 -9.18 20.91 14.27
C LEU A 161 -8.42 21.92 13.43
N ALA A 162 -8.73 23.21 13.60
CA ALA A 162 -8.13 24.32 12.87
C ALA A 162 -6.61 24.36 13.00
N GLN A 163 -6.07 24.04 14.19
CA GLN A 163 -4.65 24.13 14.51
C GLN A 163 -3.76 23.55 13.39
N ASP A 164 -4.12 22.39 12.85
CA ASP A 164 -3.31 21.67 11.85
C ASP A 164 -3.97 21.58 10.48
N ASN A 165 -5.24 21.96 10.33
CA ASN A 165 -6.03 21.63 9.15
C ASN A 165 -6.75 22.83 8.49
N GLU A 166 -6.85 24.01 9.16
CA GLU A 166 -7.66 25.14 8.70
C GLU A 166 -7.35 25.55 7.25
N SER A 167 -6.08 25.54 6.87
CA SER A 167 -5.65 25.90 5.52
C SER A 167 -6.19 24.98 4.42
N ARG A 168 -6.63 23.77 4.77
CA ARG A 168 -7.18 22.77 3.87
C ARG A 168 -8.68 22.52 4.03
N TRP A 169 -9.34 23.20 4.96
CA TRP A 169 -10.77 22.98 5.22
C TRP A 169 -11.65 23.14 3.98
N GLY A 170 -11.34 24.12 3.10
CA GLY A 170 -12.07 24.32 1.87
C GLY A 170 -12.02 23.09 0.94
N GLU A 171 -10.85 22.48 0.80
CA GLU A 171 -10.65 21.26 0.03
C GLU A 171 -11.29 20.05 0.74
N MET A 172 -11.02 19.86 2.02
CA MET A 172 -11.58 18.78 2.83
C MET A 172 -13.11 18.76 2.80
N ALA A 173 -13.75 19.94 2.87
CA ALA A 173 -15.21 20.05 2.80
C ALA A 173 -15.78 19.50 1.49
N THR A 174 -15.05 19.65 0.37
CA THR A 174 -15.50 19.09 -0.92
C THR A 174 -15.53 17.58 -0.91
N PHE A 175 -14.67 16.94 -0.12
CA PHE A 175 -14.61 15.49 0.02
C PHE A 175 -15.60 14.96 1.06
N ILE A 176 -15.49 15.42 2.30
CA ILE A 176 -16.25 14.84 3.42
C ILE A 176 -17.76 15.05 3.32
N TYR A 177 -18.20 16.10 2.63
CA TYR A 177 -19.63 16.36 2.40
C TYR A 177 -20.15 15.78 1.07
N SER A 178 -19.28 15.15 0.26
CA SER A 178 -19.73 14.45 -0.94
C SER A 178 -20.34 13.08 -0.58
N PRO A 179 -21.60 12.82 -0.92
CA PRO A 179 -22.21 11.53 -0.65
C PRO A 179 -21.53 10.38 -1.42
N ASP A 180 -20.93 10.68 -2.57
CA ASP A 180 -20.28 9.68 -3.43
C ASP A 180 -18.97 9.14 -2.85
N ARG A 181 -18.51 9.69 -1.70
CA ARG A 181 -17.29 9.29 -1.00
C ARG A 181 -17.53 8.62 0.33
N ALA A 182 -18.77 8.56 0.76
CA ALA A 182 -19.16 7.95 2.02
C ALA A 182 -19.31 6.43 1.84
N ALA A 183 -18.36 5.67 2.39
CA ALA A 183 -18.46 4.21 2.43
C ALA A 183 -19.61 3.78 3.34
N THR A 184 -20.37 2.80 2.87
CA THR A 184 -21.41 2.13 3.66
C THR A 184 -20.88 0.83 4.27
N MET A 185 -21.69 0.17 5.08
CA MET A 185 -21.36 -1.15 5.64
C MET A 185 -20.93 -2.15 4.54
N THR A 186 -21.56 -2.09 3.35
CA THR A 186 -21.24 -3.00 2.24
C THR A 186 -19.78 -2.85 1.77
N GLU A 187 -19.30 -1.63 1.58
CA GLU A 187 -17.92 -1.36 1.17
C GLU A 187 -16.93 -1.69 2.28
N ILE A 188 -17.28 -1.42 3.54
CA ILE A 188 -16.45 -1.70 4.70
C ILE A 188 -16.28 -3.22 4.87
N GLU A 189 -17.37 -3.98 4.82
CA GLU A 189 -17.33 -5.44 4.88
C GLU A 189 -16.54 -6.04 3.72
N PHE A 190 -16.76 -5.55 2.50
CA PHE A 190 -15.99 -6.00 1.33
C PHE A 190 -14.47 -5.79 1.53
N ALA A 191 -14.06 -4.61 1.99
CA ALA A 191 -12.65 -4.33 2.25
C ALA A 191 -12.07 -5.27 3.32
N SER A 192 -12.82 -5.52 4.37
CA SER A 192 -12.45 -6.44 5.47
C SER A 192 -12.29 -7.88 4.99
N GLU A 193 -13.19 -8.37 4.13
CA GLU A 193 -13.08 -9.73 3.57
C GLU A 193 -11.85 -9.87 2.67
N VAL A 194 -11.57 -8.89 1.79
CA VAL A 194 -10.34 -8.88 0.98
C VAL A 194 -9.10 -8.92 1.88
N PHE A 195 -9.09 -8.16 2.97
CA PHE A 195 -7.98 -8.19 3.92
C PHE A 195 -7.79 -9.57 4.61
N LYS A 196 -8.88 -10.25 4.94
CA LYS A 196 -8.81 -11.62 5.47
C LYS A 196 -8.19 -12.60 4.48
N GLU A 197 -8.53 -12.46 3.19
CA GLU A 197 -7.90 -13.26 2.13
C GLU A 197 -6.39 -13.00 2.03
N LEU A 198 -5.96 -11.73 2.08
CA LEU A 198 -4.53 -11.37 2.10
C LEU A 198 -3.79 -11.97 3.30
N LEU A 199 -4.42 -11.98 4.49
CA LEU A 199 -3.89 -12.62 5.69
C LEU A 199 -3.75 -14.13 5.49
N GLN A 200 -4.74 -14.79 4.89
CA GLN A 200 -4.71 -16.21 4.59
C GLN A 200 -3.59 -16.55 3.60
N MET A 201 -3.45 -15.79 2.52
CA MET A 201 -2.36 -15.94 1.55
C MET A 201 -0.99 -15.84 2.25
N ARG A 202 -0.76 -14.74 2.99
CA ARG A 202 0.52 -14.52 3.68
C ARG A 202 0.82 -15.57 4.75
N SER A 203 -0.19 -16.00 5.52
CA SER A 203 0.00 -17.01 6.57
C SER A 203 0.12 -18.41 6.00
N GLY A 204 -0.52 -18.69 4.87
CA GLY A 204 -0.58 -20.00 4.23
C GLY A 204 0.74 -20.42 3.59
N SER A 205 1.59 -19.49 3.17
CA SER A 205 2.87 -19.81 2.54
C SER A 205 4.04 -19.09 3.21
N GLN A 206 5.15 -19.81 3.39
CA GLN A 206 6.43 -19.23 3.85
C GLN A 206 7.08 -18.34 2.80
N LEU A 207 6.75 -18.50 1.53
CA LEU A 207 7.30 -17.72 0.42
C LEU A 207 7.04 -16.21 0.57
N PHE A 208 5.96 -15.80 1.26
CA PHE A 208 5.72 -14.39 1.62
C PHE A 208 6.51 -13.91 2.85
N ARG A 209 7.33 -14.78 3.46
CA ARG A 209 8.04 -14.50 4.72
C ARG A 209 9.47 -15.03 4.67
N LEU A 210 10.16 -14.81 3.55
CA LEU A 210 11.57 -15.16 3.38
C LEU A 210 12.42 -14.46 4.43
N THR A 211 13.50 -15.10 4.86
CA THR A 211 14.26 -14.69 6.04
C THR A 211 15.55 -13.96 5.73
N THR A 212 16.07 -14.11 4.51
CA THR A 212 17.33 -13.49 4.07
C THR A 212 17.15 -12.75 2.74
N GLY A 213 18.01 -11.75 2.52
CA GLY A 213 18.07 -11.06 1.23
C GLY A 213 18.44 -12.00 0.08
N GLN A 214 19.30 -12.99 0.36
CA GLN A 214 19.68 -13.99 -0.66
C GLN A 214 18.47 -14.84 -1.10
N GLU A 215 17.63 -15.31 -0.17
CA GLU A 215 16.41 -16.03 -0.54
C GLU A 215 15.47 -15.18 -1.39
N ILE A 216 15.37 -13.88 -1.14
CA ILE A 216 14.57 -12.98 -1.95
C ILE A 216 15.17 -12.85 -3.36
N MET A 217 16.47 -12.64 -3.47
CA MET A 217 17.16 -12.54 -4.77
C MET A 217 17.05 -13.81 -5.60
N ASP A 218 17.04 -14.97 -4.95
CA ASP A 218 16.97 -16.28 -5.62
C ASP A 218 15.55 -16.66 -6.07
N ARG A 219 14.50 -16.10 -5.41
CA ARG A 219 13.11 -16.55 -5.55
C ARG A 219 12.15 -15.52 -6.13
N VAL A 220 12.33 -14.24 -5.83
CA VAL A 220 11.38 -13.20 -6.25
C VAL A 220 11.67 -12.74 -7.66
N GLY A 221 10.67 -12.80 -8.53
CA GLY A 221 10.74 -12.32 -9.91
C GLY A 221 9.58 -11.41 -10.27
N PHE A 222 9.81 -10.49 -11.22
CA PHE A 222 8.78 -9.63 -11.79
C PHE A 222 8.69 -9.84 -13.29
N HIS A 223 7.47 -9.89 -13.85
CA HIS A 223 7.21 -10.26 -15.24
C HIS A 223 6.74 -9.10 -16.11
N ASN A 224 6.03 -8.12 -15.54
CA ASN A 224 5.68 -6.88 -16.24
C ASN A 224 6.75 -5.83 -15.94
N ILE A 225 7.83 -5.83 -16.73
CA ILE A 225 9.07 -5.06 -16.50
C ILE A 225 9.58 -4.40 -17.79
N GLY A 226 10.50 -3.45 -17.64
CA GLY A 226 11.19 -2.79 -18.74
C GLY A 226 10.33 -1.73 -19.43
N SER A 227 10.82 -1.22 -20.58
CA SER A 227 10.21 -0.09 -21.28
C SER A 227 8.82 -0.35 -21.89
N ARG A 228 8.42 -1.64 -21.93
CA ARG A 228 7.10 -2.05 -22.44
C ARG A 228 6.16 -2.46 -21.34
N GLN A 229 6.52 -2.24 -20.06
CA GLN A 229 5.63 -2.63 -18.98
C GLN A 229 4.30 -1.88 -19.07
N GLU A 230 3.25 -2.59 -18.75
CA GLU A 230 1.90 -2.06 -18.65
C GLU A 230 1.73 -1.31 -17.34
N GLN A 231 1.18 -0.13 -17.42
CA GLN A 231 0.92 0.75 -16.27
C GLN A 231 -0.20 0.17 -15.40
N GLY A 232 -0.06 0.30 -14.07
CA GLY A 232 -1.06 -0.17 -13.12
C GLY A 232 -1.05 -1.69 -12.91
N LEU A 233 -0.10 -2.42 -13.52
CA LEU A 233 0.00 -3.88 -13.41
C LEU A 233 1.34 -4.30 -12.81
N ILE A 234 1.30 -5.02 -11.69
CA ILE A 234 2.47 -5.68 -11.10
C ILE A 234 2.21 -7.19 -11.14
N VAL A 235 3.12 -7.93 -11.77
CA VAL A 235 3.10 -9.39 -11.80
C VAL A 235 4.37 -9.88 -11.12
N MET A 236 4.22 -10.44 -9.93
CA MET A 236 5.30 -10.99 -9.10
C MET A 236 5.14 -12.50 -9.00
N SER A 237 6.26 -13.22 -9.10
CA SER A 237 6.35 -14.64 -8.71
C SER A 237 7.33 -14.79 -7.55
N ILE A 238 7.11 -15.83 -6.74
CA ILE A 238 8.06 -16.28 -5.74
C ILE A 238 8.28 -17.76 -6.01
N ASP A 239 9.45 -18.09 -6.50
CA ASP A 239 9.78 -19.44 -6.97
C ASP A 239 10.18 -20.34 -5.78
N ASP A 240 9.62 -21.55 -5.76
CA ASP A 240 10.00 -22.62 -4.83
C ASP A 240 10.52 -23.86 -5.57
N GLY A 241 10.91 -23.68 -6.84
CA GLY A 241 11.18 -24.74 -7.79
C GLY A 241 12.58 -25.36 -7.73
N THR A 242 12.95 -25.97 -8.84
CA THR A 242 14.12 -26.85 -8.98
C THR A 242 15.44 -26.18 -8.58
N GLY A 243 16.13 -26.75 -7.62
CA GLY A 243 17.44 -26.31 -7.13
C GLY A 243 17.39 -25.41 -5.90
N LEU A 244 16.20 -25.03 -5.46
CA LEU A 244 15.97 -24.33 -4.20
C LEU A 244 15.49 -25.30 -3.11
N THR A 245 15.63 -24.91 -1.86
CA THR A 245 15.00 -25.62 -0.75
C THR A 245 13.50 -25.44 -0.83
N ASP A 246 12.74 -26.51 -0.83
CA ASP A 246 11.27 -26.46 -0.75
C ASP A 246 10.83 -25.82 0.58
N LEU A 247 10.22 -24.65 0.50
CA LEU A 247 9.70 -23.90 1.64
C LEU A 247 8.18 -24.01 1.78
N ASP A 248 7.50 -24.48 0.75
CA ASP A 248 6.04 -24.59 0.73
C ASP A 248 5.57 -25.88 0.04
N PRO A 249 5.76 -27.03 0.71
CA PRO A 249 5.49 -28.36 0.12
C PRO A 249 4.01 -28.59 -0.23
N ASN A 250 3.13 -27.65 0.11
CA ASN A 250 1.71 -27.76 -0.24
C ASN A 250 1.34 -27.05 -1.53
N HIS A 251 2.28 -26.32 -2.12
CA HIS A 251 2.09 -25.51 -3.32
C HIS A 251 3.17 -25.81 -4.39
N ASP A 252 3.49 -27.07 -4.58
CA ASP A 252 4.36 -27.50 -5.67
C ASP A 252 3.81 -26.99 -7.01
N ALA A 253 4.63 -26.25 -7.75
CA ALA A 253 4.27 -25.65 -9.03
C ALA A 253 4.19 -26.70 -10.16
#